data_1051a3b0f5b6c9c4936ecff1042812d5
#
_entry.id   1051a3b0f5b6c9c4936ecff1042812d5
#
_cell.length_a   1.000
_cell.length_b   1.000
_cell.length_c   1.000
_cell.angle_alpha   90.00
_cell.angle_beta   90.00
_cell.angle_gamma   90.00
#
_symmetry.space_group_name_H-M   'P 1'
#
loop_
_entity.id
_entity.type
_entity.pdbx_description
1 polymer ?
#
loop_
_entity_poly.entity_id
_entity_poly.type
_entity_poly.pdbx_seq_one_letter_code
_entity_poly.pdbx_strand_id
1 'polypeptide(L)'
;MAGEDNVLRTKILKEVNEDFHQGDKLNFAMDSEILLELVRCFEEEDEVIRELGSRAIIKVAGTEKGRIILIEDEIIPKIRDLFNDNVVKIRANAYNAMISISEFTFGIDSVISFNIIPVLVDKLNDEKNEDILILILTLLKILIEGDAAPLVIQGSEVLPRLNSHLKSGHYRIRELAALNLGSISYNSLGKE
;
A
#
# COMPACT_ATOMS: atom_id res chain seq x y z
N MET A 1 -15.15 -0.43 30.90
CA MET A 1 -15.66 -1.31 29.84
C MET A 1 -14.91 -1.09 28.51
N ALA A 2 -14.91 0.08 27.87
CA ALA A 2 -14.17 0.26 26.62
C ALA A 2 -12.64 0.00 26.70
N GLY A 3 -12.00 0.30 27.84
CA GLY A 3 -10.56 0.07 28.01
C GLY A 3 -10.16 -1.40 28.19
N GLU A 4 -11.00 -2.23 28.78
CA GLU A 4 -10.73 -3.67 28.94
C GLU A 4 -10.89 -4.43 27.63
N ASP A 5 -11.88 -4.06 26.80
CA ASP A 5 -12.08 -4.58 25.45
C ASP A 5 -10.88 -4.27 24.55
N ASN A 6 -10.34 -3.05 24.61
CA ASN A 6 -9.16 -2.66 23.84
C ASN A 6 -7.89 -3.41 24.25
N VAL A 7 -7.72 -3.68 25.56
CA VAL A 7 -6.56 -4.45 26.05
C VAL A 7 -6.61 -5.90 25.55
N LEU A 8 -7.79 -6.54 25.60
CA LEU A 8 -7.97 -7.90 25.10
C LEU A 8 -7.77 -7.96 23.58
N ARG A 9 -8.36 -7.03 22.84
CA ARG A 9 -8.24 -6.93 21.39
C ARG A 9 -6.78 -6.70 20.97
N THR A 10 -6.06 -5.80 21.64
CA THR A 10 -4.63 -5.57 21.40
C THR A 10 -3.80 -6.84 21.64
N LYS A 11 -4.12 -7.62 22.67
CA LYS A 11 -3.43 -8.88 22.97
C LYS A 11 -3.66 -9.90 21.86
N ILE A 12 -4.89 -10.09 21.41
CA ILE A 12 -5.25 -10.98 20.30
C ILE A 12 -4.52 -10.55 19.01
N LEU A 13 -4.55 -9.27 18.68
CA LEU A 13 -3.86 -8.74 17.51
C LEU A 13 -2.34 -8.93 17.57
N LYS A 14 -1.72 -8.83 18.74
CA LYS A 14 -0.30 -9.14 18.92
C LYS A 14 -0.01 -10.61 18.67
N GLU A 15 -0.80 -11.51 19.22
CA GLU A 15 -0.67 -12.95 19.00
C GLU A 15 -0.85 -13.30 17.51
N VAL A 16 -1.86 -12.73 16.85
CA VAL A 16 -2.04 -12.86 15.39
C VAL A 16 -0.79 -12.40 14.65
N ASN A 17 -0.19 -11.29 15.03
CA ASN A 17 1.01 -10.76 14.39
C ASN A 17 2.29 -11.55 14.68
N GLU A 18 2.42 -12.17 15.84
CA GLU A 18 3.60 -12.96 16.23
C GLU A 18 3.60 -14.35 15.59
N ASP A 19 2.44 -14.97 15.51
CA ASP A 19 2.26 -16.38 15.15
C ASP A 19 2.01 -16.63 13.65
N PHE A 20 1.95 -15.59 12.82
CA PHE A 20 1.70 -15.70 11.36
C PHE A 20 2.76 -16.52 10.59
N HIS A 21 3.83 -16.93 11.23
CA HIS A 21 4.85 -17.80 10.61
C HIS A 21 4.44 -19.29 10.55
N GLN A 22 3.33 -19.67 11.18
CA GLN A 22 2.77 -21.03 11.09
C GLN A 22 1.60 -21.03 10.09
N GLY A 23 1.70 -21.84 9.04
CA GLY A 23 0.75 -21.86 7.91
C GLY A 23 -0.73 -22.02 8.30
N ASP A 24 -1.04 -22.67 9.42
CA ASP A 24 -2.42 -22.85 9.90
C ASP A 24 -3.05 -21.53 10.38
N LYS A 25 -2.26 -20.64 10.98
CA LYS A 25 -2.75 -19.34 11.49
C LYS A 25 -2.92 -18.30 10.38
N LEU A 26 -2.14 -18.41 9.33
CA LEU A 26 -2.31 -17.60 8.13
C LEU A 26 -3.63 -17.95 7.42
N ASN A 27 -3.98 -19.24 7.34
CA ASN A 27 -5.27 -19.68 6.82
C ASN A 27 -6.44 -19.15 7.66
N PHE A 28 -6.26 -19.05 8.99
CA PHE A 28 -7.26 -18.46 9.88
C PHE A 28 -7.47 -16.95 9.62
N ALA A 29 -6.40 -16.19 9.43
CA ALA A 29 -6.53 -14.75 9.13
C ALA A 29 -7.09 -14.45 7.72
N MET A 30 -7.11 -15.46 6.84
CA MET A 30 -7.73 -15.41 5.53
C MET A 30 -9.20 -15.87 5.56
N ASP A 31 -9.75 -16.18 6.72
CA ASP A 31 -11.19 -16.31 6.91
C ASP A 31 -11.85 -14.93 6.77
N SER A 32 -12.90 -14.84 5.95
CA SER A 32 -13.53 -13.57 5.61
C SER A 32 -14.04 -12.80 6.85
N GLU A 33 -14.50 -13.50 7.89
CA GLU A 33 -14.96 -12.84 9.12
C GLU A 33 -13.80 -12.20 9.88
N ILE A 34 -12.65 -12.90 9.95
CA ILE A 34 -11.46 -12.41 10.65
C ILE A 34 -10.81 -11.29 9.86
N LEU A 35 -10.75 -11.41 8.54
CA LEU A 35 -10.24 -10.36 7.67
C LEU A 35 -11.05 -9.07 7.83
N LEU A 36 -12.37 -9.16 7.89
CA LEU A 36 -13.24 -8.01 8.14
C LEU A 36 -12.97 -7.37 9.51
N GLU A 37 -12.73 -8.17 10.55
CA GLU A 37 -12.35 -7.64 11.87
C GLU A 37 -10.98 -6.94 11.84
N LEU A 38 -10.01 -7.47 11.09
CA LEU A 38 -8.71 -6.81 10.90
C LEU A 38 -8.87 -5.46 10.18
N VAL A 39 -9.73 -5.40 9.17
CA VAL A 39 -10.03 -4.15 8.45
C VAL A 39 -10.77 -3.14 9.33
N ARG A 40 -11.68 -3.56 10.20
CA ARG A 40 -12.33 -2.69 11.19
C ARG A 40 -11.35 -2.02 12.14
N CYS A 41 -10.18 -2.65 12.40
CA CYS A 41 -9.13 -2.03 13.19
C CYS A 41 -8.57 -0.74 12.55
N PHE A 42 -8.72 -0.53 11.25
CA PHE A 42 -8.22 0.68 10.57
C PHE A 42 -8.95 1.96 10.99
N GLU A 43 -10.19 1.83 11.46
CA GLU A 43 -11.06 2.93 11.83
C GLU A 43 -11.02 3.25 13.34
N GLU A 44 -10.20 2.51 14.12
CA GLU A 44 -10.09 2.68 15.57
C GLU A 44 -9.34 3.97 15.94
N GLU A 45 -9.75 4.59 17.04
CA GLU A 45 -9.07 5.78 17.58
C GLU A 45 -7.66 5.42 18.12
N ASP A 46 -7.50 4.22 18.66
CA ASP A 46 -6.23 3.72 19.21
C ASP A 46 -5.24 3.38 18.10
N GLU A 47 -4.15 4.15 18.01
CA GLU A 47 -3.09 3.97 17.01
C GLU A 47 -2.42 2.59 17.09
N VAL A 48 -2.36 1.98 18.28
CA VAL A 48 -1.76 0.63 18.45
C VAL A 48 -2.63 -0.42 17.77
N ILE A 49 -3.96 -0.29 17.90
CA ILE A 49 -4.91 -1.20 17.24
C ILE A 49 -4.82 -1.02 15.70
N ARG A 50 -4.79 0.22 15.22
CA ARG A 50 -4.64 0.49 13.78
C ARG A 50 -3.30 -0.04 13.23
N GLU A 51 -2.19 0.14 13.97
CA GLU A 51 -0.88 -0.38 13.55
C GLU A 51 -0.90 -1.92 13.48
N LEU A 52 -1.45 -2.58 14.50
CA LEU A 52 -1.52 -4.04 14.54
C LEU A 52 -2.40 -4.61 13.42
N GLY A 53 -3.56 -3.99 13.15
CA GLY A 53 -4.44 -4.36 12.07
C GLY A 53 -3.78 -4.20 10.70
N SER A 54 -3.18 -3.03 10.43
CA SER A 54 -2.47 -2.77 9.17
C SER A 54 -1.26 -3.70 8.96
N ARG A 55 -0.54 -4.06 10.03
CA ARG A 55 0.57 -5.01 9.98
C ARG A 55 0.11 -6.44 9.68
N ALA A 56 -1.05 -6.85 10.19
CA ALA A 56 -1.63 -8.15 9.86
C ALA A 56 -1.99 -8.24 8.37
N ILE A 57 -2.52 -7.17 7.78
CA ILE A 57 -2.83 -7.11 6.35
C ILE A 57 -1.59 -7.25 5.45
N ILE A 58 -0.43 -6.70 5.83
CA ILE A 58 0.82 -6.94 5.07
C ILE A 58 1.13 -8.44 5.01
N LYS A 59 0.94 -9.15 6.10
CA LYS A 59 1.21 -10.59 6.15
C LYS A 59 0.24 -11.38 5.29
N VAL A 60 -1.05 -11.00 5.28
CA VAL A 60 -2.04 -11.56 4.36
C VAL A 60 -1.62 -11.28 2.91
N ALA A 61 -1.29 -10.03 2.57
CA ALA A 61 -0.83 -9.63 1.24
C ALA A 61 0.48 -10.32 0.80
N GLY A 62 1.31 -10.76 1.75
CA GLY A 62 2.54 -11.52 1.48
C GLY A 62 2.31 -12.91 0.91
N THR A 63 1.07 -13.40 0.82
CA THR A 63 0.72 -14.70 0.26
C THR A 63 -0.13 -14.57 -0.99
N GLU A 64 0.03 -15.49 -1.92
CA GLU A 64 -0.77 -15.50 -3.16
C GLU A 64 -2.27 -15.56 -2.86
N LYS A 65 -2.69 -16.50 -2.00
CA LYS A 65 -4.10 -16.63 -1.60
C LYS A 65 -4.63 -15.38 -0.91
N GLY A 66 -3.83 -14.79 -0.02
CA GLY A 66 -4.21 -13.57 0.69
C GLY A 66 -4.38 -12.38 -0.25
N ARG A 67 -3.51 -12.22 -1.25
CA ARG A 67 -3.66 -11.18 -2.28
C ARG A 67 -4.98 -11.31 -3.04
N ILE A 68 -5.34 -12.54 -3.44
CA ILE A 68 -6.60 -12.81 -4.14
C ILE A 68 -7.79 -12.42 -3.26
N ILE A 69 -7.81 -12.82 -2.00
CA ILE A 69 -8.90 -12.50 -1.08
C ILE A 69 -9.00 -10.98 -0.84
N LEU A 70 -7.87 -10.29 -0.66
CA LEU A 70 -7.87 -8.82 -0.48
C LEU A 70 -8.45 -8.07 -1.68
N ILE A 71 -8.32 -8.64 -2.89
CA ILE A 71 -8.89 -8.10 -4.11
C ILE A 71 -10.38 -8.43 -4.20
N GLU A 72 -10.76 -9.70 -4.03
CA GLU A 72 -12.13 -10.21 -4.17
C GLU A 72 -13.08 -9.61 -3.11
N ASP A 73 -12.59 -9.42 -1.88
CA ASP A 73 -13.36 -8.79 -0.78
C ASP A 73 -13.28 -7.25 -0.81
N GLU A 74 -12.74 -6.67 -1.90
CA GLU A 74 -12.63 -5.22 -2.12
C GLU A 74 -11.95 -4.45 -0.97
N ILE A 75 -10.89 -5.02 -0.36
CA ILE A 75 -10.17 -4.41 0.76
C ILE A 75 -9.20 -3.29 0.31
N ILE A 76 -8.85 -3.24 -0.97
CA ILE A 76 -7.93 -2.23 -1.54
C ILE A 76 -8.34 -0.80 -1.18
N PRO A 77 -9.61 -0.36 -1.30
CA PRO A 77 -10.01 1.00 -0.89
C PRO A 77 -9.74 1.29 0.59
N LYS A 78 -9.96 0.33 1.46
CA LYS A 78 -9.69 0.48 2.90
C LYS A 78 -8.19 0.62 3.21
N ILE A 79 -7.34 -0.15 2.51
CA ILE A 79 -5.88 -0.01 2.61
C ILE A 79 -5.45 1.37 2.09
N ARG A 80 -6.01 1.86 0.99
CA ARG A 80 -5.72 3.20 0.44
C ARG A 80 -6.03 4.31 1.44
N ASP A 81 -7.11 4.20 2.20
CA ASP A 81 -7.53 5.23 3.16
C ASP A 81 -6.47 5.42 4.25
N LEU A 82 -5.72 4.37 4.60
CA LEU A 82 -4.59 4.41 5.53
C LEU A 82 -3.38 5.22 5.02
N PHE A 83 -3.31 5.58 3.74
CA PHE A 83 -2.28 6.50 3.21
C PHE A 83 -2.36 7.88 3.85
N ASN A 84 -3.49 8.21 4.49
CA ASN A 84 -3.72 9.47 5.19
C ASN A 84 -3.55 9.36 6.71
N ASP A 85 -3.19 8.19 7.25
CA ASP A 85 -3.02 8.03 8.69
C ASP A 85 -1.90 8.94 9.21
N ASN A 86 -2.10 9.54 10.40
CA ASN A 86 -1.13 10.40 11.05
C ASN A 86 0.13 9.63 11.51
N VAL A 87 0.02 8.31 11.73
CA VAL A 87 1.13 7.45 12.15
C VAL A 87 1.91 6.94 10.94
N VAL A 88 3.20 7.28 10.87
CA VAL A 88 4.09 6.91 9.75
C VAL A 88 4.11 5.40 9.51
N LYS A 89 4.14 4.60 10.58
CA LYS A 89 4.17 3.12 10.47
C LYS A 89 2.91 2.56 9.82
N ILE A 90 1.74 3.14 10.11
CA ILE A 90 0.47 2.71 9.51
C ILE A 90 0.47 3.03 8.02
N ARG A 91 0.91 4.25 7.63
CA ARG A 91 1.09 4.59 6.21
C ARG A 91 2.06 3.62 5.52
N ALA A 92 3.21 3.34 6.15
CA ALA A 92 4.20 2.38 5.61
C ALA A 92 3.59 0.99 5.42
N ASN A 93 2.81 0.51 6.38
CA ASN A 93 2.12 -0.77 6.30
C ASN A 93 1.16 -0.80 5.10
N ALA A 94 0.38 0.25 4.89
CA ALA A 94 -0.56 0.36 3.79
C ALA A 94 0.14 0.33 2.42
N TYR A 95 1.23 1.10 2.23
CA TYR A 95 2.01 1.07 1.00
C TYR A 95 2.66 -0.30 0.76
N ASN A 96 3.22 -0.93 1.78
CA ASN A 96 3.81 -2.26 1.65
C ASN A 96 2.75 -3.32 1.27
N ALA A 97 1.55 -3.26 1.85
CA ALA A 97 0.45 -4.13 1.45
C ALA A 97 0.07 -3.94 -0.03
N MET A 98 -0.04 -2.68 -0.50
CA MET A 98 -0.32 -2.38 -1.91
C MET A 98 0.80 -2.87 -2.84
N ILE A 99 2.07 -2.70 -2.46
CA ILE A 99 3.22 -3.22 -3.21
C ILE A 99 3.11 -4.74 -3.34
N SER A 100 2.85 -5.46 -2.23
CA SER A 100 2.67 -6.92 -2.27
C SER A 100 1.49 -7.35 -3.13
N ILE A 101 0.35 -6.65 -3.08
CA ILE A 101 -0.80 -6.92 -3.96
C ILE A 101 -0.40 -6.73 -5.43
N SER A 102 0.45 -5.77 -5.74
CA SER A 102 0.90 -5.44 -7.10
C SER A 102 2.07 -6.31 -7.61
N GLU A 103 2.44 -7.40 -6.93
CA GLU A 103 3.51 -8.32 -7.38
C GLU A 103 3.12 -9.15 -8.63
N PHE A 104 1.87 -9.15 -9.06
CA PHE A 104 1.38 -9.90 -10.21
C PHE A 104 0.36 -9.08 -11.02
N THR A 105 0.20 -9.39 -12.30
CA THR A 105 -0.58 -8.58 -13.25
C THR A 105 -2.00 -8.30 -12.79
N PHE A 106 -2.74 -9.33 -12.34
CA PHE A 106 -4.10 -9.14 -11.85
C PHE A 106 -4.17 -8.20 -10.64
N GLY A 107 -3.16 -8.24 -9.76
CA GLY A 107 -3.05 -7.31 -8.62
C GLY A 107 -2.80 -5.86 -9.09
N ILE A 108 -1.94 -5.67 -10.09
CA ILE A 108 -1.68 -4.36 -10.69
C ILE A 108 -2.98 -3.79 -11.26
N ASP A 109 -3.69 -4.56 -12.09
CA ASP A 109 -4.94 -4.14 -12.71
C ASP A 109 -6.00 -3.77 -11.66
N SER A 110 -6.09 -4.58 -10.59
CA SER A 110 -7.01 -4.34 -9.48
C SER A 110 -6.67 -3.03 -8.75
N VAL A 111 -5.40 -2.81 -8.39
CA VAL A 111 -4.96 -1.56 -7.74
C VAL A 111 -5.25 -0.34 -8.62
N ILE A 112 -5.02 -0.43 -9.92
CA ILE A 112 -5.32 0.64 -10.88
C ILE A 112 -6.83 0.93 -10.92
N SER A 113 -7.68 -0.11 -10.95
CA SER A 113 -9.14 0.03 -11.02
C SER A 113 -9.74 0.78 -9.84
N PHE A 114 -9.11 0.73 -8.67
CA PHE A 114 -9.49 1.47 -7.46
C PHE A 114 -8.94 2.91 -7.39
N ASN A 115 -8.51 3.45 -8.55
CA ASN A 115 -8.08 4.86 -8.68
C ASN A 115 -6.93 5.27 -7.74
N ILE A 116 -5.96 4.37 -7.54
CA ILE A 116 -4.80 4.61 -6.66
C ILE A 116 -3.81 5.61 -7.27
N ILE A 117 -3.67 5.65 -8.60
CA ILE A 117 -2.67 6.48 -9.29
C ILE A 117 -2.80 7.97 -8.97
N PRO A 118 -3.98 8.60 -9.09
CA PRO A 118 -4.14 10.00 -8.71
C PRO A 118 -3.75 10.28 -7.26
N VAL A 119 -4.10 9.37 -6.34
CA VAL A 119 -3.75 9.49 -4.92
C VAL A 119 -2.24 9.45 -4.73
N LEU A 120 -1.51 8.54 -5.41
CA LEU A 120 -0.05 8.48 -5.33
C LEU A 120 0.59 9.76 -5.87
N VAL A 121 0.07 10.30 -6.99
CA VAL A 121 0.57 11.53 -7.58
C VAL A 121 0.40 12.72 -6.63
N ASP A 122 -0.74 12.83 -5.94
CA ASP A 122 -0.94 13.87 -4.94
C ASP A 122 0.01 13.72 -3.76
N LYS A 123 0.18 12.50 -3.27
CA LYS A 123 1.12 12.19 -2.17
C LYS A 123 2.59 12.49 -2.49
N LEU A 124 3.02 12.43 -3.76
CA LEU A 124 4.38 12.82 -4.15
C LEU A 124 4.73 14.27 -3.75
N ASN A 125 3.74 15.15 -3.66
CA ASN A 125 3.96 16.56 -3.29
C ASN A 125 3.86 16.79 -1.78
N ASP A 126 2.96 16.08 -1.12
CA ASP A 126 2.51 16.39 0.23
C ASP A 126 3.28 15.60 1.30
N GLU A 127 3.77 14.41 0.97
CA GLU A 127 4.50 13.56 1.93
C GLU A 127 5.88 14.14 2.27
N LYS A 128 6.17 14.22 3.57
CA LYS A 128 7.43 14.75 4.10
C LYS A 128 8.38 13.68 4.62
N ASN A 129 7.86 12.48 4.86
CA ASN A 129 8.67 11.38 5.33
C ASN A 129 9.35 10.69 4.13
N GLU A 130 10.68 10.66 4.13
CA GLU A 130 11.48 10.12 3.02
C GLU A 130 11.26 8.61 2.82
N ASP A 131 11.05 7.84 3.89
CA ASP A 131 10.78 6.40 3.79
C ASP A 131 9.43 6.15 3.12
N ILE A 132 8.41 6.95 3.43
CA ILE A 132 7.12 6.87 2.76
C ILE A 132 7.21 7.31 1.30
N LEU A 133 7.96 8.37 0.98
CA LEU A 133 8.20 8.77 -0.41
C LEU A 133 8.85 7.67 -1.24
N ILE A 134 9.78 6.92 -0.65
CA ILE A 134 10.40 5.76 -1.30
C ILE A 134 9.33 4.69 -1.61
N LEU A 135 8.41 4.42 -0.70
CA LEU A 135 7.33 3.45 -0.91
C LEU A 135 6.35 3.94 -2.00
N ILE A 136 5.97 5.22 -1.99
CA ILE A 136 5.12 5.82 -3.03
C ILE A 136 5.76 5.68 -4.41
N LEU A 137 7.03 6.08 -4.55
CA LEU A 137 7.77 5.99 -5.81
C LEU A 137 7.97 4.54 -6.27
N THR A 138 8.13 3.60 -5.32
CA THR A 138 8.23 2.17 -5.62
C THR A 138 6.92 1.63 -6.15
N LEU A 139 5.80 1.91 -5.48
CA LEU A 139 4.48 1.47 -5.94
C LEU A 139 4.14 2.09 -7.31
N LEU A 140 4.38 3.38 -7.47
CA LEU A 140 4.14 4.07 -8.75
C LEU A 140 4.93 3.42 -9.89
N LYS A 141 6.21 3.08 -9.65
CA LYS A 141 7.06 2.38 -10.63
C LYS A 141 6.45 1.04 -11.05
N ILE A 142 5.99 0.22 -10.10
CA ILE A 142 5.36 -1.07 -10.39
C ILE A 142 4.12 -0.88 -11.28
N LEU A 143 3.26 0.07 -10.94
CA LEU A 143 2.04 0.34 -11.70
C LEU A 143 2.34 0.85 -13.13
N ILE A 144 3.38 1.68 -13.29
CA ILE A 144 3.81 2.19 -14.61
C ILE A 144 4.35 1.04 -15.48
N GLU A 145 5.14 0.14 -14.92
CA GLU A 145 5.66 -1.04 -15.62
C GLU A 145 4.55 -2.02 -16.01
N GLY A 146 3.44 -2.03 -15.27
CA GLY A 146 2.22 -2.80 -15.53
C GLY A 146 1.21 -2.13 -16.48
N ASP A 147 1.65 -1.41 -17.51
CA ASP A 147 0.79 -0.76 -18.52
C ASP A 147 -0.02 0.47 -18.04
N ALA A 148 0.16 0.93 -16.82
CA ALA A 148 -0.53 2.13 -16.32
C ALA A 148 0.09 3.47 -16.79
N ALA A 149 1.21 3.44 -17.52
CA ALA A 149 1.91 4.66 -17.94
C ALA A 149 0.99 5.71 -18.62
N PRO A 150 0.08 5.34 -19.55
CA PRO A 150 -0.84 6.31 -20.12
C PRO A 150 -1.77 6.97 -19.11
N LEU A 151 -2.23 6.23 -18.12
CA LEU A 151 -3.11 6.74 -17.05
C LEU A 151 -2.37 7.68 -16.11
N VAL A 152 -1.10 7.40 -15.84
CA VAL A 152 -0.23 8.25 -15.01
C VAL A 152 0.04 9.60 -15.69
N ILE A 153 0.20 9.61 -17.02
CA ILE A 153 0.51 10.83 -17.78
C ILE A 153 -0.74 11.68 -18.01
N GLN A 154 -1.89 11.04 -18.23
CA GLN A 154 -3.13 11.72 -18.60
C GLN A 154 -3.66 12.62 -17.47
N GLY A 155 -3.52 13.94 -17.67
CA GLY A 155 -4.11 14.94 -16.77
C GLY A 155 -3.46 15.08 -15.40
N SER A 156 -2.27 14.49 -15.21
CA SER A 156 -1.56 14.55 -13.93
C SER A 156 -0.29 15.42 -14.01
N GLU A 157 0.02 16.10 -12.90
CA GLU A 157 1.30 16.80 -12.73
C GLU A 157 2.45 15.85 -12.36
N VAL A 158 2.36 14.57 -12.69
CA VAL A 158 3.34 13.56 -12.29
C VAL A 158 4.74 13.88 -12.76
N LEU A 159 4.90 14.34 -14.03
CA LEU A 159 6.22 14.64 -14.59
C LEU A 159 6.93 15.80 -13.88
N PRO A 160 6.30 16.96 -13.62
CA PRO A 160 6.89 18.02 -12.79
C PRO A 160 7.24 17.55 -11.39
N ARG A 161 6.39 16.73 -10.75
CA ARG A 161 6.61 16.19 -9.40
C ARG A 161 7.80 15.23 -9.38
N LEU A 162 7.88 14.26 -10.29
CA LEU A 162 9.04 13.38 -10.42
C LEU A 162 10.32 14.15 -10.69
N ASN A 163 10.28 15.18 -11.57
CA ASN A 163 11.42 16.05 -11.85
C ASN A 163 11.91 16.78 -10.58
N SER A 164 11.02 17.22 -9.70
CA SER A 164 11.42 17.84 -8.44
C SER A 164 12.19 16.88 -7.54
N HIS A 165 11.77 15.61 -7.51
CA HIS A 165 12.42 14.57 -6.72
C HIS A 165 13.80 14.14 -7.23
N LEU A 166 14.17 14.43 -8.49
CA LEU A 166 15.56 14.26 -8.99
C LEU A 166 16.56 15.11 -8.22
N LYS A 167 16.11 16.17 -7.55
CA LYS A 167 16.95 17.08 -6.74
C LYS A 167 16.90 16.76 -5.24
N SER A 168 16.25 15.67 -4.82
CA SER A 168 16.19 15.26 -3.42
C SER A 168 17.59 15.04 -2.83
N GLY A 169 17.76 15.37 -1.56
CA GLY A 169 18.98 15.02 -0.81
C GLY A 169 19.17 13.51 -0.68
N HIS A 170 18.08 12.75 -0.65
CA HIS A 170 18.11 11.30 -0.48
C HIS A 170 18.36 10.57 -1.81
N TYR A 171 19.44 9.77 -1.92
CA TYR A 171 19.84 9.13 -3.18
C TYR A 171 18.79 8.17 -3.74
N ARG A 172 18.11 7.41 -2.87
CA ARG A 172 17.09 6.44 -3.30
C ARG A 172 15.85 7.11 -3.90
N ILE A 173 15.47 8.28 -3.38
CA ILE A 173 14.39 9.10 -3.95
C ILE A 173 14.76 9.56 -5.35
N ARG A 174 15.99 10.08 -5.54
CA ARG A 174 16.49 10.48 -6.87
C ARG A 174 16.48 9.33 -7.87
N GLU A 175 16.99 8.17 -7.43
CA GLU A 175 17.04 6.95 -8.25
C GLU A 175 15.63 6.51 -8.69
N LEU A 176 14.70 6.38 -7.74
CA LEU A 176 13.32 5.97 -8.06
C LEU A 176 12.60 7.00 -8.93
N ALA A 177 12.82 8.29 -8.72
CA ALA A 177 12.26 9.33 -9.59
C ALA A 177 12.77 9.20 -11.03
N ALA A 178 14.08 8.96 -11.21
CA ALA A 178 14.68 8.74 -12.54
C ALA A 178 14.14 7.48 -13.21
N LEU A 179 14.00 6.37 -12.45
CA LEU A 179 13.43 5.12 -12.95
C LEU A 179 11.97 5.29 -13.40
N ASN A 180 11.14 5.97 -12.60
CA ASN A 180 9.75 6.27 -12.99
C ASN A 180 9.69 7.08 -14.29
N LEU A 181 10.50 8.13 -14.42
CA LEU A 181 10.56 8.94 -15.65
C LEU A 181 10.99 8.10 -16.86
N GLY A 182 11.99 7.23 -16.67
CA GLY A 182 12.46 6.32 -17.71
C GLY A 182 11.36 5.34 -18.15
N SER A 183 10.66 4.72 -17.21
CA SER A 183 9.55 3.79 -17.49
C SER A 183 8.38 4.47 -18.20
N ILE A 184 8.03 5.70 -17.81
CA ILE A 184 7.01 6.51 -18.48
C ILE A 184 7.42 6.77 -19.96
N SER A 185 8.68 7.21 -20.18
CA SER A 185 9.18 7.52 -21.51
C SER A 185 9.21 6.29 -22.41
N TYR A 186 9.64 5.14 -21.90
CA TYR A 186 9.71 3.90 -22.66
C TYR A 186 8.32 3.40 -23.07
N ASN A 187 7.36 3.39 -22.14
CA ASN A 187 6.00 2.91 -22.41
C ASN A 187 5.18 3.87 -23.29
N SER A 188 5.50 5.16 -23.31
CA SER A 188 4.85 6.13 -24.22
C SER A 188 5.35 6.02 -25.66
N LEU A 189 6.62 5.66 -25.87
CA LEU A 189 7.24 5.51 -27.20
C LEU A 189 6.94 4.15 -27.86
N GLY A 190 6.62 3.11 -27.08
CA GLY A 190 6.34 1.76 -27.60
C GLY A 190 4.92 1.54 -28.11
N LYS A 191 4.05 2.55 -28.09
CA LYS A 191 2.63 2.49 -28.53
C LYS A 191 2.34 3.36 -29.76
N GLU A 192 3.37 3.91 -30.42
CA GLU A 192 3.31 4.46 -31.77
C GLU A 192 3.73 3.39 -32.80
#